data_1c9354d4eba363b75d36587795c01825
#
_entry.id   1c9354d4eba363b75d36587795c01825
#
_cell.length_a   1.000
_cell.length_b   1.000
_cell.length_c   1.000
_cell.angle_alpha   90.00
_cell.angle_beta   90.00
_cell.angle_gamma   90.00
#
_symmetry.space_group_name_H-M   'P 1'
#
loop_
_entity.id
_entity.type
_entity.pdbx_description
1 polymer ?
#
loop_
_entity_poly.entity_id
_entity_poly.type
_entity_poly.pdbx_seq_one_letter_code
_entity_poly.pdbx_strand_id
1 'polypeptide(L)'
;EKSQLSDGPDTIVVIPFENLGGGDEQKIFALGLSQELTTGLSRGAKKLNIIGLGSQPSDLQKTGKDLGARFFISGSLRSSNEQFRLTVNLIHSNNLSTLWTNTYDREKSAQNIFEIQDDIVTDILDELIGNGSILASELANRTKTKGTDNYTAYECVTFTKIVFLSSLSKSDFDKSRDCLNKAIINDPEYADAWIYH
;
A
#
# COMPACT_ATOMS: atom_id res chain seq x y z
N GLU A 1 -26.07 8.39 3.51
CA GLU A 1 -25.00 9.36 3.15
C GLU A 1 -24.01 8.65 2.26
N LYS A 2 -24.03 8.99 0.97
CA LYS A 2 -23.06 8.46 0.00
C LYS A 2 -21.71 9.09 0.34
N SER A 3 -20.76 8.28 0.84
CA SER A 3 -19.37 8.63 0.97
C SER A 3 -18.89 9.15 -0.39
N GLN A 4 -18.62 10.45 -0.52
CA GLN A 4 -17.96 11.04 -1.66
C GLN A 4 -16.54 10.48 -1.70
N LEU A 5 -16.32 9.56 -2.62
CA LEU A 5 -14.99 9.08 -2.96
C LEU A 5 -14.29 10.25 -3.66
N SER A 6 -13.22 10.77 -3.06
CA SER A 6 -12.39 11.82 -3.65
C SER A 6 -11.83 11.34 -5.00
N ASP A 7 -11.93 12.21 -6.03
CA ASP A 7 -11.32 12.01 -7.36
C ASP A 7 -9.78 12.10 -7.34
N GLY A 8 -9.17 12.14 -6.16
CA GLY A 8 -7.72 12.21 -5.97
C GLY A 8 -7.05 10.83 -5.91
N PRO A 9 -5.71 10.80 -5.95
CA PRO A 9 -4.95 9.56 -5.79
C PRO A 9 -5.29 8.90 -4.46
N ASP A 10 -5.35 7.55 -4.46
CA ASP A 10 -5.58 6.79 -3.23
C ASP A 10 -4.50 7.12 -2.20
N THR A 11 -4.92 7.50 -0.99
CA THR A 11 -4.02 7.88 0.10
C THR A 11 -3.74 6.68 1.00
N ILE A 12 -2.46 6.44 1.26
CA ILE A 12 -1.96 5.47 2.23
C ILE A 12 -1.33 6.23 3.38
N VAL A 13 -1.72 5.90 4.59
CA VAL A 13 -1.16 6.49 5.81
C VAL A 13 -0.30 5.45 6.51
N VAL A 14 0.98 5.76 6.70
CA VAL A 14 1.90 4.94 7.48
C VAL A 14 1.89 5.43 8.91
N ILE A 15 1.51 4.55 9.83
CA ILE A 15 1.48 4.81 11.27
C ILE A 15 2.84 4.41 11.84
N PRO A 16 3.43 5.19 12.76
CA PRO A 16 4.66 4.79 13.43
C PRO A 16 4.54 3.40 14.04
N PHE A 17 5.54 2.54 13.82
CA PHE A 17 5.49 1.18 14.35
C PHE A 17 5.62 1.18 15.87
N GLU A 18 4.83 0.35 16.53
CA GLU A 18 4.84 0.22 17.98
C GLU A 18 6.01 -0.64 18.45
N ASN A 19 6.67 -0.20 19.51
CA ASN A 19 7.63 -1.04 20.24
C ASN A 19 6.91 -1.80 21.36
N LEU A 20 6.70 -3.10 21.20
CA LEU A 20 5.99 -3.95 22.17
C LEU A 20 6.93 -4.59 23.22
N GLY A 21 8.15 -4.13 23.34
CA GLY A 21 9.12 -4.60 24.33
C GLY A 21 10.52 -4.16 23.94
N GLY A 22 11.29 -3.76 24.93
CA GLY A 22 12.64 -3.24 24.73
C GLY A 22 12.77 -1.77 25.18
N GLY A 23 14.00 -1.29 25.13
CA GLY A 23 14.34 0.07 25.56
C GLY A 23 14.16 1.12 24.44
N ASP A 24 14.76 2.29 24.67
CA ASP A 24 14.68 3.42 23.75
C ASP A 24 15.32 3.12 22.38
N GLU A 25 16.36 2.31 22.32
CA GLU A 25 16.99 1.91 21.06
C GLU A 25 16.00 1.18 20.14
N GLN A 26 15.20 0.25 20.66
CA GLN A 26 14.18 -0.47 19.91
C GLN A 26 13.04 0.42 19.47
N LYS A 27 12.72 1.43 20.28
CA LYS A 27 11.72 2.44 19.91
C LYS A 27 12.21 3.29 18.73
N ILE A 28 13.47 3.73 18.78
CA ILE A 28 14.10 4.47 17.66
C ILE A 28 14.14 3.60 16.41
N PHE A 29 14.49 2.32 16.54
CA PHE A 29 14.53 1.39 15.41
C PHE A 29 13.14 1.18 14.79
N ALA A 30 12.10 0.98 15.60
CA ALA A 30 10.72 0.86 15.11
C ALA A 30 10.24 2.13 14.38
N LEU A 31 10.59 3.31 14.90
CA LEU A 31 10.29 4.58 14.27
C LEU A 31 11.05 4.73 12.94
N GLY A 32 12.34 4.38 12.92
CA GLY A 32 13.15 4.39 11.71
C GLY A 32 12.58 3.52 10.61
N LEU A 33 12.17 2.26 10.93
CA LEU A 33 11.50 1.36 9.98
C LEU A 33 10.25 1.98 9.35
N SER A 34 9.39 2.62 10.14
CA SER A 34 8.18 3.26 9.60
C SER A 34 8.48 4.48 8.73
N GLN A 35 9.54 5.24 9.03
CA GLN A 35 9.99 6.37 8.23
C GLN A 35 10.61 5.93 6.91
N GLU A 36 11.48 4.91 6.93
CA GLU A 36 12.08 4.34 5.72
C GLU A 36 11.02 3.71 4.83
N LEU A 37 10.05 3.00 5.40
CA LEU A 37 8.92 2.46 4.63
C LEU A 37 8.11 3.59 3.97
N THR A 38 7.83 4.67 4.69
CA THR A 38 7.15 5.85 4.13
C THR A 38 7.93 6.44 2.95
N THR A 39 9.24 6.55 3.08
CA THR A 39 10.15 7.05 2.04
C THR A 39 10.17 6.11 0.83
N GLY A 40 10.30 4.81 1.06
CA GLY A 40 10.30 3.78 0.02
C GLY A 40 9.00 3.75 -0.77
N LEU A 41 7.85 3.78 -0.08
CA LEU A 41 6.53 3.87 -0.70
C LEU A 41 6.37 5.14 -1.55
N SER A 42 6.81 6.29 -1.03
CA SER A 42 6.73 7.57 -1.76
C SER A 42 7.56 7.56 -3.05
N ARG A 43 8.68 6.83 -3.06
CA ARG A 43 9.53 6.67 -4.26
C ARG A 43 8.97 5.65 -5.24
N GLY A 44 8.48 4.51 -4.74
CA GLY A 44 8.01 3.38 -5.55
C GLY A 44 6.58 3.53 -6.05
N ALA A 45 5.70 4.11 -5.26
CA ALA A 45 4.27 4.21 -5.54
C ALA A 45 3.87 5.64 -5.98
N LYS A 46 4.48 6.17 -7.05
CA LYS A 46 4.33 7.56 -7.52
C LYS A 46 2.88 8.03 -7.78
N LYS A 47 1.95 7.09 -7.95
CA LYS A 47 0.53 7.38 -8.21
C LYS A 47 -0.35 7.29 -6.96
N LEU A 48 0.25 7.01 -5.81
CA LEU A 48 -0.41 7.01 -4.50
C LEU A 48 0.04 8.22 -3.69
N ASN A 49 -0.84 8.74 -2.87
CA ASN A 49 -0.49 9.75 -1.89
C ASN A 49 -0.04 9.05 -0.60
N ILE A 50 1.21 9.24 -0.21
CA ILE A 50 1.79 8.60 0.98
C ILE A 50 1.96 9.62 2.09
N ILE A 51 1.37 9.36 3.24
CA ILE A 51 1.45 10.22 4.43
C ILE A 51 2.04 9.41 5.58
N GLY A 52 3.17 9.85 6.11
CA GLY A 52 3.73 9.32 7.35
C GLY A 52 3.23 10.12 8.55
N LEU A 53 2.69 9.44 9.57
CA LEU A 53 2.31 10.10 10.83
C LEU A 53 3.53 10.23 11.75
N GLY A 54 3.58 11.33 12.51
CA GLY A 54 4.62 11.54 13.53
C GLY A 54 4.33 10.84 14.86
N SER A 55 3.08 10.40 15.08
CA SER A 55 2.65 9.73 16.32
C SER A 55 1.47 8.80 16.06
N GLN A 56 1.21 7.90 17.00
CA GLN A 56 0.03 7.04 16.97
C GLN A 56 -1.26 7.88 17.01
N PRO A 57 -2.21 7.65 16.10
CA PRO A 57 -3.49 8.35 16.16
C PRO A 57 -4.37 7.80 17.28
N SER A 58 -5.10 8.68 17.96
CA SER A 58 -6.06 8.28 18.99
C SER A 58 -7.32 7.63 18.44
N ASP A 59 -7.69 7.93 17.18
CA ASP A 59 -8.85 7.39 16.47
C ASP A 59 -8.49 7.21 14.99
N LEU A 60 -8.32 5.95 14.59
CA LEU A 60 -7.98 5.57 13.23
C LEU A 60 -9.08 5.92 12.22
N GLN A 61 -10.36 5.73 12.58
CA GLN A 61 -11.45 6.00 11.65
C GLN A 61 -11.57 7.50 11.37
N LYS A 62 -11.43 8.32 12.43
CA LYS A 62 -11.43 9.78 12.28
C LYS A 62 -10.21 10.22 11.46
N THR A 63 -9.02 9.74 11.79
CA THR A 63 -7.78 10.05 11.04
C THR A 63 -7.91 9.66 9.57
N GLY A 64 -8.50 8.50 9.29
CA GLY A 64 -8.75 8.05 7.92
C GLY A 64 -9.64 9.01 7.13
N LYS A 65 -10.72 9.48 7.76
CA LYS A 65 -11.63 10.45 7.13
C LYS A 65 -10.97 11.81 6.94
N ASP A 66 -10.29 12.33 7.95
CA ASP A 66 -9.65 13.64 7.92
C ASP A 66 -8.54 13.75 6.87
N LEU A 67 -7.79 12.66 6.66
CA LEU A 67 -6.70 12.58 5.68
C LEU A 67 -7.13 12.02 4.31
N GLY A 68 -8.38 11.60 4.16
CA GLY A 68 -8.83 10.89 2.96
C GLY A 68 -8.09 9.58 2.76
N ALA A 69 -7.64 8.95 3.86
CA ALA A 69 -6.88 7.71 3.80
C ALA A 69 -7.76 6.57 3.33
N ARG A 70 -7.23 5.77 2.41
CA ARG A 70 -7.85 4.52 1.98
C ARG A 70 -7.31 3.33 2.77
N PHE A 71 -6.01 3.33 2.98
CA PHE A 71 -5.33 2.29 3.72
C PHE A 71 -4.45 2.88 4.81
N PHE A 72 -4.33 2.11 5.87
CA PHE A 72 -3.31 2.30 6.88
C PHE A 72 -2.28 1.18 6.78
N ILE A 73 -1.02 1.54 6.95
CA ILE A 73 0.05 0.59 7.24
C ILE A 73 0.43 0.80 8.70
N SER A 74 0.27 -0.23 9.49
CA SER A 74 0.67 -0.27 10.90
C SER A 74 1.63 -1.42 11.15
N GLY A 75 2.36 -1.37 12.24
CA GLY A 75 3.24 -2.46 12.60
C GLY A 75 3.60 -2.45 14.07
N SER A 76 4.13 -3.59 14.52
CA SER A 76 4.64 -3.73 15.88
C SER A 76 5.96 -4.49 15.89
N LEU A 77 6.93 -3.96 16.61
CA LEU A 77 8.24 -4.55 16.80
C LEU A 77 8.32 -5.22 18.16
N ARG A 78 8.69 -6.48 18.17
CA ARG A 78 9.15 -7.20 19.36
C ARG A 78 10.63 -7.46 19.25
N SER A 79 11.32 -7.37 20.36
CA SER A 79 12.75 -7.58 20.43
C SER A 79 13.09 -8.53 21.57
N SER A 80 13.86 -9.56 21.27
CA SER A 80 14.55 -10.42 22.24
C SER A 80 16.05 -10.05 22.29
N ASN A 81 16.84 -10.79 23.04
CA ASN A 81 18.28 -10.56 23.08
C ASN A 81 18.97 -10.84 21.73
N GLU A 82 18.41 -11.74 20.91
CA GLU A 82 19.05 -12.23 19.68
C GLU A 82 18.29 -11.86 18.40
N GLN A 83 17.01 -11.48 18.48
CA GLN A 83 16.17 -11.32 17.31
C GLN A 83 15.25 -10.10 17.40
N PHE A 84 14.99 -9.52 16.24
CA PHE A 84 13.86 -8.64 15.99
C PHE A 84 12.74 -9.40 15.30
N ARG A 85 11.50 -9.16 15.71
CA ARG A 85 10.29 -9.59 15.03
C ARG A 85 9.41 -8.39 14.76
N LEU A 86 9.27 -8.05 13.50
CA LEU A 86 8.37 -7.00 13.03
C LEU A 86 7.14 -7.63 12.41
N THR A 87 5.96 -7.30 12.91
CA THR A 87 4.68 -7.61 12.25
C THR A 87 4.15 -6.35 11.60
N VAL A 88 3.78 -6.43 10.32
CA VAL A 88 3.22 -5.31 9.53
C VAL A 88 1.85 -5.69 9.04
N ASN A 89 0.92 -4.73 9.07
CA ASN A 89 -0.45 -4.91 8.64
C ASN A 89 -0.84 -3.84 7.63
N LEU A 90 -1.56 -4.23 6.59
CA LEU A 90 -2.33 -3.34 5.72
C LEU A 90 -3.79 -3.37 6.14
N ILE A 91 -4.34 -2.23 6.47
CA ILE A 91 -5.68 -2.09 7.06
C ILE A 91 -6.53 -1.18 6.18
N HIS A 92 -7.75 -1.59 5.89
CA HIS A 92 -8.72 -0.75 5.18
C HIS A 92 -9.27 0.34 6.13
N SER A 93 -9.21 1.62 5.74
CA SER A 93 -9.54 2.73 6.64
C SER A 93 -11.01 2.80 7.04
N ASN A 94 -11.94 2.39 6.17
CA ASN A 94 -13.38 2.56 6.39
C ASN A 94 -13.94 1.62 7.47
N ASN A 95 -13.47 0.38 7.50
CA ASN A 95 -14.01 -0.67 8.38
C ASN A 95 -12.95 -1.29 9.30
N LEU A 96 -11.71 -0.81 9.22
CA LEU A 96 -10.54 -1.30 9.96
C LEU A 96 -10.26 -2.79 9.78
N SER A 97 -10.74 -3.38 8.68
CA SER A 97 -10.40 -4.78 8.36
C SER A 97 -8.94 -4.88 7.92
N THR A 98 -8.26 -5.87 8.44
CA THR A 98 -6.89 -6.21 8.00
C THR A 98 -6.97 -6.96 6.68
N LEU A 99 -6.35 -6.39 5.65
CA LEU A 99 -6.29 -6.95 4.30
C LEU A 99 -5.08 -7.87 4.13
N TRP A 100 -4.01 -7.55 4.82
CA TRP A 100 -2.77 -8.30 4.78
C TRP A 100 -1.99 -8.14 6.07
N THR A 101 -1.29 -9.20 6.45
CA THR A 101 -0.36 -9.24 7.58
C THR A 101 0.84 -10.09 7.19
N ASN A 102 2.03 -9.59 7.46
CA ASN A 102 3.24 -10.41 7.39
C ASN A 102 4.17 -10.15 8.58
N THR A 103 5.05 -11.11 8.84
CA THR A 103 6.01 -11.05 9.95
C THR A 103 7.41 -11.28 9.43
N TYR A 104 8.32 -10.39 9.81
CA TYR A 104 9.72 -10.39 9.41
C TYR A 104 10.59 -10.63 10.63
N ASP A 105 11.30 -11.76 10.63
CA ASP A 105 12.26 -12.12 11.67
C ASP A 105 13.69 -11.83 11.18
N ARG A 106 14.47 -11.13 11.99
CA ARG A 106 15.89 -10.84 11.73
C ARG A 106 16.71 -11.05 12.99
N GLU A 107 17.91 -11.61 12.81
CA GLU A 107 18.89 -11.70 13.89
C GLU A 107 19.47 -10.32 14.21
N LYS A 108 19.65 -10.04 15.50
CA LYS A 108 20.31 -8.81 15.93
C LYS A 108 21.79 -8.90 15.63
N SER A 109 22.27 -7.98 14.80
CA SER A 109 23.68 -7.73 14.62
C SER A 109 23.99 -6.30 14.99
N ALA A 110 24.83 -6.10 15.99
CA ALA A 110 25.22 -4.76 16.43
C ALA A 110 25.98 -3.97 15.35
N GLN A 111 26.51 -4.64 14.33
CA GLN A 111 27.32 -4.03 13.28
C GLN A 111 26.52 -3.60 12.05
N ASN A 112 25.26 -4.07 11.87
CA ASN A 112 24.50 -3.90 10.62
C ASN A 112 23.06 -3.52 10.85
N ILE A 113 22.74 -2.69 11.84
CA ILE A 113 21.35 -2.32 12.16
C ILE A 113 20.65 -1.60 10.99
N PHE A 114 21.38 -0.80 10.23
CA PHE A 114 20.84 -0.12 9.05
C PHE A 114 20.60 -1.09 7.88
N GLU A 115 21.48 -2.08 7.68
CA GLU A 115 21.28 -3.13 6.66
C GLU A 115 20.03 -3.96 7.00
N ILE A 116 19.83 -4.30 8.27
CA ILE A 116 18.62 -5.01 8.71
C ILE A 116 17.35 -4.17 8.43
N GLN A 117 17.45 -2.86 8.64
CA GLN A 117 16.35 -1.93 8.34
C GLN A 117 16.03 -1.90 6.85
N ASP A 118 17.05 -1.74 6.00
CA ASP A 118 16.92 -1.69 4.55
C ASP A 118 16.35 -3.01 3.99
N ASP A 119 16.84 -4.15 4.47
CA ASP A 119 16.35 -5.47 4.07
C ASP A 119 14.86 -5.66 4.41
N ILE A 120 14.47 -5.33 5.64
CA ILE A 120 13.06 -5.46 6.07
C ILE A 120 12.17 -4.53 5.23
N VAL A 121 12.58 -3.29 5.02
CA VAL A 121 11.81 -2.32 4.23
C VAL A 121 11.71 -2.76 2.78
N THR A 122 12.77 -3.30 2.21
CA THR A 122 12.76 -3.84 0.84
C THR A 122 11.77 -4.99 0.70
N ASP A 123 11.80 -5.97 1.61
CA ASP A 123 10.84 -7.08 1.62
C ASP A 123 9.38 -6.59 1.70
N ILE A 124 9.10 -5.61 2.57
CA ILE A 124 7.76 -5.02 2.72
C ILE A 124 7.33 -4.30 1.42
N LEU A 125 8.23 -3.54 0.80
CA LEU A 125 7.94 -2.81 -0.43
C LEU A 125 7.65 -3.77 -1.58
N ASP A 126 8.41 -4.85 -1.71
CA ASP A 126 8.21 -5.86 -2.76
C ASP A 126 6.83 -6.52 -2.64
N GLU A 127 6.37 -6.80 -1.42
CA GLU A 127 5.05 -7.36 -1.19
C GLU A 127 3.92 -6.34 -1.40
N LEU A 128 4.11 -5.09 -0.96
CA LEU A 128 3.06 -4.07 -1.03
C LEU A 128 2.90 -3.45 -2.42
N ILE A 129 4.00 -3.17 -3.13
CA ILE A 129 4.01 -2.43 -4.39
C ILE A 129 4.77 -3.10 -5.53
N GLY A 130 5.39 -4.26 -5.30
CA GLY A 130 6.07 -5.06 -6.33
C GLY A 130 5.09 -5.64 -7.38
N ASN A 131 5.61 -6.41 -8.32
CA ASN A 131 4.80 -7.04 -9.36
C ASN A 131 3.79 -8.04 -8.76
N GLY A 132 2.49 -7.83 -9.03
CA GLY A 132 1.42 -8.65 -8.45
C GLY A 132 1.11 -8.29 -6.99
N SER A 133 1.48 -7.11 -6.55
CA SER A 133 1.40 -6.65 -5.18
C SER A 133 -0.01 -6.62 -4.59
N ILE A 134 -0.06 -6.64 -3.28
CA ILE A 134 -1.31 -6.60 -2.51
C ILE A 134 -2.09 -5.32 -2.78
N LEU A 135 -1.41 -4.16 -2.81
CA LEU A 135 -2.06 -2.89 -3.13
C LEU A 135 -2.64 -2.86 -4.54
N ALA A 136 -1.91 -3.39 -5.53
CA ALA A 136 -2.43 -3.49 -6.89
C ALA A 136 -3.67 -4.40 -6.96
N SER A 137 -3.64 -5.54 -6.25
CA SER A 137 -4.77 -6.47 -6.18
C SER A 137 -6.00 -5.85 -5.51
N GLU A 138 -5.82 -5.10 -4.41
CA GLU A 138 -6.90 -4.40 -3.72
C GLU A 138 -7.50 -3.28 -4.57
N LEU A 139 -6.66 -2.51 -5.25
CA LEU A 139 -7.11 -1.48 -6.19
C LEU A 139 -7.90 -2.09 -7.36
N ALA A 140 -7.47 -3.25 -7.87
CA ALA A 140 -8.17 -3.94 -8.95
C ALA A 140 -9.47 -4.60 -8.51
N ASN A 141 -9.54 -5.18 -7.30
CA ASN A 141 -10.79 -5.75 -6.78
C ASN A 141 -11.88 -4.68 -6.67
N ARG A 142 -11.51 -3.46 -6.32
CA ARG A 142 -12.42 -2.32 -6.36
C ARG A 142 -12.94 -2.05 -7.77
N THR A 143 -12.06 -2.12 -8.75
CA THR A 143 -12.39 -1.89 -10.16
C THR A 143 -13.42 -2.91 -10.64
N LYS A 144 -13.32 -4.19 -10.19
CA LYS A 144 -14.30 -5.23 -10.51
C LYS A 144 -15.70 -4.99 -9.92
N THR A 145 -15.80 -4.30 -8.78
CA THR A 145 -17.07 -4.05 -8.08
C THR A 145 -17.76 -2.76 -8.52
N LYS A 146 -17.05 -1.83 -9.16
CA LYS A 146 -17.63 -0.63 -9.79
C LYS A 146 -18.03 -0.96 -11.24
N GLY A 147 -19.16 -0.46 -11.70
CA GLY A 147 -19.49 -0.49 -13.15
C GLY A 147 -18.44 0.27 -13.95
N THR A 148 -18.13 -0.22 -15.15
CA THR A 148 -17.05 0.28 -16.02
C THR A 148 -17.14 1.77 -16.42
N ASP A 149 -18.24 2.44 -16.10
CA ASP A 149 -18.50 3.83 -16.52
C ASP A 149 -17.83 4.89 -15.62
N ASN A 150 -17.21 4.48 -14.50
CA ASN A 150 -16.63 5.39 -13.49
C ASN A 150 -15.17 5.09 -13.15
N TYR A 151 -14.40 4.49 -14.07
CA TYR A 151 -12.99 4.21 -13.84
C TYR A 151 -12.11 5.40 -14.18
N THR A 152 -11.12 5.69 -13.32
CA THR A 152 -10.01 6.56 -13.68
C THR A 152 -9.07 5.83 -14.67
N ALA A 153 -8.32 6.58 -15.47
CA ALA A 153 -7.33 6.00 -16.39
C ALA A 153 -6.34 5.06 -15.68
N TYR A 154 -5.96 5.41 -14.45
CA TYR A 154 -5.09 4.59 -13.60
C TYR A 154 -5.73 3.25 -13.20
N GLU A 155 -7.01 3.26 -12.78
CA GLU A 155 -7.73 2.04 -12.43
C GLU A 155 -7.84 1.10 -13.63
N CYS A 156 -8.07 1.64 -14.82
CA CYS A 156 -8.13 0.85 -16.06
C CYS A 156 -6.79 0.17 -16.38
N VAL A 157 -5.68 0.89 -16.30
CA VAL A 157 -4.34 0.34 -16.52
C VAL A 157 -4.00 -0.73 -15.48
N THR A 158 -4.32 -0.47 -14.21
CA THR A 158 -4.07 -1.42 -13.12
C THR A 158 -4.89 -2.70 -13.31
N PHE A 159 -6.17 -2.58 -13.66
CA PHE A 159 -7.02 -3.72 -13.98
C PHE A 159 -6.47 -4.54 -15.14
N THR A 160 -6.03 -3.86 -16.20
CA THR A 160 -5.45 -4.54 -17.38
C THR A 160 -4.17 -5.29 -17.04
N LYS A 161 -3.27 -4.69 -16.26
CA LYS A 161 -2.05 -5.38 -15.78
C LYS A 161 -2.38 -6.69 -15.06
N ILE A 162 -3.40 -6.69 -14.22
CA ILE A 162 -3.83 -7.88 -13.47
C ILE A 162 -4.47 -8.91 -14.41
N VAL A 163 -5.28 -8.49 -15.38
CA VAL A 163 -5.84 -9.40 -16.39
C VAL A 163 -4.73 -10.11 -17.15
N PHE A 164 -3.65 -9.43 -17.52
CA PHE A 164 -2.50 -10.03 -18.21
C PHE A 164 -1.69 -10.99 -17.31
N LEU A 165 -1.58 -10.70 -16.00
CA LEU A 165 -0.80 -11.52 -15.07
C LEU A 165 -1.55 -12.74 -14.53
N SER A 166 -2.87 -12.73 -14.58
CA SER A 166 -3.72 -13.72 -13.93
C SER A 166 -4.59 -14.40 -14.94
N SER A 167 -4.25 -15.33 -15.72
CA SER A 167 -5.07 -16.13 -16.68
C SER A 167 -6.60 -16.00 -16.50
N LEU A 168 -7.12 -14.76 -16.57
CA LEU A 168 -8.51 -14.41 -16.30
C LEU A 168 -9.39 -14.72 -17.54
N SER A 169 -10.70 -14.67 -17.34
CA SER A 169 -11.67 -15.03 -18.38
C SER A 169 -11.63 -14.06 -19.58
N LYS A 170 -12.12 -14.53 -20.75
CA LYS A 170 -12.32 -13.68 -21.92
C LYS A 170 -13.14 -12.43 -21.60
N SER A 171 -14.14 -12.55 -20.71
CA SER A 171 -14.97 -11.44 -20.24
C SER A 171 -14.15 -10.37 -19.52
N ASP A 172 -13.16 -10.76 -18.70
CA ASP A 172 -12.31 -9.82 -17.98
C ASP A 172 -11.36 -9.09 -18.94
N PHE A 173 -10.88 -9.79 -19.98
CA PHE A 173 -10.07 -9.20 -21.03
C PHE A 173 -10.86 -8.16 -21.84
N ASP A 174 -12.08 -8.47 -22.26
CA ASP A 174 -12.94 -7.55 -22.99
C ASP A 174 -13.27 -6.30 -22.14
N LYS A 175 -13.56 -6.46 -20.85
CA LYS A 175 -13.78 -5.36 -19.91
C LYS A 175 -12.54 -4.48 -19.73
N SER A 176 -11.35 -5.09 -19.65
CA SER A 176 -10.11 -4.32 -19.48
C SER A 176 -9.82 -3.46 -20.69
N ARG A 177 -10.05 -3.99 -21.91
CA ARG A 177 -9.88 -3.26 -23.16
C ARG A 177 -10.88 -2.09 -23.28
N ASP A 178 -12.16 -2.33 -22.94
CA ASP A 178 -13.17 -1.26 -22.95
C ASP A 178 -12.83 -0.14 -21.94
N CYS A 179 -12.29 -0.52 -20.79
CA CYS A 179 -11.83 0.41 -19.79
C CYS A 179 -10.65 1.27 -20.29
N LEU A 180 -9.65 0.65 -20.96
CA LEU A 180 -8.53 1.38 -21.56
C LEU A 180 -8.97 2.34 -22.66
N ASN A 181 -9.90 1.93 -23.51
CA ASN A 181 -10.47 2.81 -24.55
C ASN A 181 -11.08 4.07 -23.93
N LYS A 182 -11.87 3.92 -22.86
CA LYS A 182 -12.45 5.07 -22.12
C LYS A 182 -11.37 5.91 -21.47
N ALA A 183 -10.34 5.29 -20.89
CA ALA A 183 -9.22 5.99 -20.28
C ALA A 183 -8.48 6.87 -21.27
N ILE A 184 -8.17 6.37 -22.47
CA ILE A 184 -7.50 7.11 -23.53
C ILE A 184 -8.35 8.27 -24.04
N ILE A 185 -9.68 8.11 -24.13
CA ILE A 185 -10.59 9.17 -24.56
C ILE A 185 -10.64 10.31 -23.52
N ASN A 186 -10.67 9.95 -22.23
CA ASN A 186 -10.80 10.90 -21.13
C ASN A 186 -9.47 11.58 -20.76
N ASP A 187 -8.36 10.88 -20.92
CA ASP A 187 -7.00 11.37 -20.64
C ASP A 187 -6.02 10.88 -21.72
N PRO A 188 -5.98 11.55 -22.89
CA PRO A 188 -5.12 11.15 -24.00
C PRO A 188 -3.61 11.25 -23.70
N GLU A 189 -3.23 12.02 -22.69
CA GLU A 189 -1.82 12.20 -22.29
C GLU A 189 -1.35 11.12 -21.31
N TYR A 190 -2.24 10.26 -20.85
CA TYR A 190 -1.87 9.18 -19.93
C TYR A 190 -1.16 8.03 -20.67
N ALA A 191 0.17 8.14 -20.77
CA ALA A 191 1.01 7.25 -21.57
C ALA A 191 0.82 5.75 -21.24
N ASP A 192 0.62 5.37 -19.96
CA ASP A 192 0.43 3.98 -19.57
C ASP A 192 -0.83 3.35 -20.21
N ALA A 193 -1.89 4.14 -20.44
CA ALA A 193 -3.09 3.61 -21.08
C ALA A 193 -2.84 3.18 -22.54
N TRP A 194 -1.95 3.87 -23.24
CA TRP A 194 -1.54 3.53 -24.61
C TRP A 194 -0.63 2.30 -24.66
N ILE A 195 0.22 2.09 -23.63
CA ILE A 195 1.14 0.94 -23.58
C ILE A 195 0.37 -0.37 -23.43
N TYR A 196 -0.76 -0.38 -22.73
CA TYR A 196 -1.55 -1.59 -22.46
C TYR A 196 -2.79 -1.75 -23.36
N HIS A 197 -3.05 -0.79 -24.24
CA HIS A 197 -4.13 -0.83 -25.24
C HIS A 197 -3.77 -1.73 -26.44
#